data_121e122af87859b6919cd138c34aba2a
#
_entry.id   121e122af87859b6919cd138c34aba2a
#
_cell.length_a   1.000
_cell.length_b   1.000
_cell.length_c   1.000
_cell.angle_alpha   90.00
_cell.angle_beta   90.00
_cell.angle_gamma   90.00
#
_symmetry.space_group_name_H-M   'P 1'
#
loop_
_entity.id
_entity.type
_entity.pdbx_description
1 polymer ?
#
loop_
_entity_poly.entity_id
_entity_poly.type
_entity_poly.pdbx_seq_one_letter_code
_entity_poly.pdbx_strand_id
1 'polypeptide(L)'
;MNIDEIKQRLNAYFINDKIEVFDSRGTGDHFSIIVISNKFINVSLVDRHRMIYSIFEDKIVTDIHALQIQAYTLEEWKGKKDI
;
A
#
# COMPACT_ATOMS: atom_id res chain seq x y z
N MET A 1 -7.97 12.62 1.26
CA MET A 1 -8.36 11.45 0.44
C MET A 1 -9.22 10.50 1.27
N ASN A 2 -9.94 9.63 0.60
CA ASN A 2 -10.68 8.56 1.28
C ASN A 2 -10.14 7.17 0.86
N ILE A 3 -10.63 6.14 1.53
CA ILE A 3 -10.18 4.76 1.28
C ILE A 3 -10.39 4.36 -0.18
N ASP A 4 -11.53 4.71 -0.77
CA ASP A 4 -11.83 4.33 -2.15
C ASP A 4 -10.89 4.97 -3.16
N GLU A 5 -10.53 6.23 -2.97
CA GLU A 5 -9.56 6.92 -3.83
C GLU A 5 -8.18 6.25 -3.75
N ILE A 6 -7.76 5.87 -2.55
CA ILE A 6 -6.48 5.19 -2.35
C ILE A 6 -6.49 3.83 -3.04
N LYS A 7 -7.58 3.06 -2.87
CA LYS A 7 -7.72 1.76 -3.53
C LYS A 7 -7.72 1.90 -5.04
N GLN A 8 -8.39 2.89 -5.60
CA GLN A 8 -8.43 3.11 -7.05
C GLN A 8 -7.03 3.36 -7.61
N ARG A 9 -6.24 4.20 -6.94
CA ARG A 9 -4.87 4.47 -7.38
C ARG A 9 -3.99 3.23 -7.32
N LEU A 10 -4.09 2.46 -6.24
CA LEU A 10 -3.32 1.23 -6.08
C LEU A 10 -3.75 0.17 -7.09
N ASN A 11 -5.05 0.02 -7.33
CA ASN A 11 -5.56 -0.96 -8.29
C ASN A 11 -5.16 -0.66 -9.73
N ALA A 12 -4.95 0.61 -10.07
CA ALA A 12 -4.48 0.99 -11.40
C ALA A 12 -3.04 0.50 -11.66
N TYR A 13 -2.22 0.42 -10.61
CA TYR A 13 -0.84 -0.05 -10.70
C TYR A 13 -0.70 -1.54 -10.39
N PHE A 14 -1.38 -2.02 -9.34
CA PHE A 14 -1.35 -3.42 -8.90
C PHE A 14 -2.63 -4.13 -9.34
N ILE A 15 -2.73 -4.40 -10.63
CA ILE A 15 -3.92 -5.01 -11.24
C ILE A 15 -4.08 -6.45 -10.76
N ASN A 16 -5.28 -6.77 -10.24
CA ASN A 16 -5.64 -8.10 -9.72
C ASN A 16 -4.84 -8.53 -8.49
N ASP A 17 -4.11 -7.63 -7.86
CA ASP A 17 -3.40 -7.92 -6.61
C ASP A 17 -4.30 -7.65 -5.41
N LYS A 18 -3.93 -8.24 -4.26
CA LYS A 18 -4.68 -8.03 -3.03
C LYS A 18 -4.22 -6.74 -2.36
N ILE A 19 -5.19 -5.86 -2.08
CA ILE A 19 -4.93 -4.56 -1.47
C ILE A 19 -5.89 -4.36 -0.31
N GLU A 20 -5.36 -3.95 0.85
CA GLU A 20 -6.16 -3.56 2.00
C GLU A 20 -5.76 -2.15 2.41
N VAL A 21 -6.74 -1.31 2.69
CA VAL A 21 -6.53 0.09 3.08
C VAL A 21 -7.35 0.38 4.33
N PHE A 22 -6.70 0.98 5.32
CA PHE A 22 -7.32 1.36 6.59
C PHE A 22 -7.09 2.85 6.84
N ASP A 23 -8.13 3.54 7.29
CA ASP A 23 -8.01 4.90 7.82
C ASP A 23 -7.69 4.78 9.31
N SER A 24 -6.42 4.89 9.66
CA SER A 24 -5.92 4.54 11.00
C SER A 24 -6.52 5.37 12.13
N ARG A 25 -6.94 6.61 11.84
CA ARG A 25 -7.50 7.51 12.84
C ARG A 25 -8.95 7.90 12.57
N GLY A 26 -9.51 7.48 11.44
CA GLY A 26 -10.84 7.89 11.02
C GLY A 26 -10.92 9.35 10.57
N THR A 27 -9.78 10.00 10.29
CA THR A 27 -9.71 11.42 9.96
C THR A 27 -9.41 11.69 8.48
N GLY A 28 -9.17 10.65 7.67
CA GLY A 28 -8.93 10.80 6.24
C GLY A 28 -7.55 11.34 5.87
N ASP A 29 -6.59 11.29 6.79
CA ASP A 29 -5.24 11.81 6.54
C ASP A 29 -4.11 10.88 7.03
N HIS A 30 -4.43 9.81 7.75
CA HIS A 30 -3.48 8.80 8.24
C HIS A 30 -3.96 7.43 7.80
N PHE A 31 -3.23 6.81 6.88
CA PHE A 31 -3.64 5.54 6.29
C PHE A 31 -2.63 4.44 6.48
N SER A 32 -3.13 3.21 6.64
CA SER A 32 -2.32 1.99 6.58
C SER A 32 -2.70 1.21 5.34
N ILE A 33 -1.70 0.78 4.58
CA ILE A 33 -1.89 0.06 3.33
C ILE A 33 -1.16 -1.28 3.39
N ILE A 34 -1.84 -2.33 2.95
CA ILE A 34 -1.22 -3.64 2.73
C ILE A 34 -1.39 -3.98 1.26
N VAL A 35 -0.27 -4.23 0.58
CA VAL A 35 -0.27 -4.64 -0.83
C VAL A 35 0.44 -5.98 -0.95
N ILE A 36 -0.22 -6.96 -1.53
CA ILE A 36 0.33 -8.29 -1.78
C ILE A 36 0.40 -8.49 -3.28
N SER A 37 1.62 -8.55 -3.80
CA SER A 37 1.85 -8.58 -5.25
C SER A 37 3.14 -9.30 -5.59
N ASN A 38 3.10 -10.09 -6.64
CA ASN A 38 4.30 -10.71 -7.19
C ASN A 38 5.23 -9.72 -7.90
N LYS A 39 4.79 -8.48 -8.10
CA LYS A 39 5.68 -7.40 -8.55
C LYS A 39 6.83 -7.13 -7.58
N PHE A 40 6.67 -7.56 -6.33
CA PHE A 40 7.69 -7.37 -5.28
C PHE A 40 8.74 -8.47 -5.22
N ILE A 41 8.63 -9.52 -6.05
CA ILE A 41 9.64 -10.58 -6.09
C ILE A 41 11.00 -9.98 -6.46
N ASN A 42 12.02 -10.28 -5.64
CA ASN A 42 13.38 -9.77 -5.78
C ASN A 42 13.50 -8.24 -5.66
N VAL A 43 12.50 -7.59 -5.08
CA VAL A 43 12.53 -6.15 -4.81
C VAL A 43 12.76 -5.94 -3.32
N SER A 44 13.71 -5.06 -2.96
CA SER A 44 14.00 -4.76 -1.55
C SER A 44 12.80 -4.07 -0.89
N LEU A 45 12.73 -4.14 0.45
CA LEU A 45 11.65 -3.46 1.19
C LEU A 45 11.64 -1.96 0.94
N VAL A 46 12.81 -1.35 0.86
CA VAL A 46 12.93 0.08 0.58
C VAL A 46 12.34 0.43 -0.78
N ASP A 47 12.68 -0.37 -1.79
CA ASP A 47 12.20 -0.12 -3.16
C ASP A 47 10.70 -0.40 -3.29
N ARG A 48 10.16 -1.37 -2.55
CA ARG A 48 8.70 -1.61 -2.50
C ARG A 48 7.98 -0.39 -1.95
N HIS A 49 8.49 0.19 -0.86
CA HIS A 49 7.93 1.40 -0.27
C HIS A 49 7.99 2.57 -1.24
N ARG A 50 9.10 2.73 -1.95
CA ARG A 50 9.25 3.79 -2.96
C ARG A 50 8.24 3.64 -4.10
N MET A 51 8.03 2.41 -4.56
CA MET A 51 7.03 2.13 -5.60
C MET A 51 5.63 2.60 -5.17
N ILE A 52 5.24 2.27 -3.94
CA ILE A 52 3.92 2.63 -3.43
C ILE A 52 3.85 4.14 -3.15
N TYR A 53 4.87 4.70 -2.53
CA TYR A 53 4.90 6.13 -2.22
C TYR A 53 4.79 6.99 -3.49
N SER A 54 5.42 6.57 -4.58
CA SER A 54 5.39 7.34 -5.83
C SER A 54 3.98 7.48 -6.41
N ILE A 55 3.08 6.53 -6.09
CA ILE A 55 1.69 6.58 -6.52
C ILE A 55 0.95 7.76 -5.87
N PHE A 56 1.40 8.19 -4.70
CA PHE A 56 0.73 9.21 -3.89
C PHE A 56 1.53 10.49 -3.71
N GLU A 57 2.65 10.66 -4.41
CA GLU A 57 3.55 11.79 -4.12
C GLU A 57 2.89 13.15 -4.35
N ASP A 58 1.89 13.24 -5.22
CA ASP A 58 1.12 14.46 -5.45
C ASP A 58 0.17 14.80 -4.29
N LYS A 59 -0.06 13.85 -3.37
CA LYS A 59 -0.98 13.99 -2.24
C LYS A 59 -0.30 13.97 -0.89
N ILE A 60 0.98 13.58 -0.84
CA ILE A 60 1.75 13.55 0.41
C ILE A 60 1.90 14.98 0.92
N VAL A 61 1.71 15.18 2.22
CA VAL A 61 1.75 16.45 2.94
C VAL A 61 0.47 17.26 2.82
N THR A 62 -0.15 17.34 1.62
CA THR A 62 -1.40 18.12 1.45
C THR A 62 -2.61 17.34 1.96
N ASP A 63 -2.81 16.11 1.47
CA ASP A 63 -3.99 15.30 1.77
C ASP A 63 -3.67 14.08 2.64
N ILE A 64 -2.43 13.62 2.62
CA ILE A 64 -1.98 12.48 3.40
C ILE A 64 -0.84 12.92 4.31
N HIS A 65 -1.08 12.91 5.63
CA HIS A 65 -0.06 13.29 6.62
C HIS A 65 0.81 12.10 7.03
N ALA A 66 0.26 10.89 7.00
CA ALA A 66 1.01 9.68 7.32
C ALA A 66 0.51 8.52 6.46
N LEU A 67 1.44 7.75 5.92
CA LEU A 67 1.16 6.58 5.12
C LEU A 67 2.03 5.42 5.61
N GLN A 68 1.41 4.44 6.26
CA GLN A 68 2.07 3.24 6.73
C GLN A 68 1.91 2.15 5.68
N ILE A 69 3.01 1.55 5.25
CA ILE A 69 3.02 0.62 4.12
C ILE A 69 3.54 -0.73 4.55
N GLN A 70 2.80 -1.79 4.18
CA GLN A 70 3.25 -3.17 4.25
C GLN A 70 3.15 -3.76 2.84
N ALA A 71 4.25 -4.30 2.34
CA ALA A 71 4.34 -4.81 0.98
C ALA A 71 4.92 -6.23 1.01
N TYR A 72 4.15 -7.18 0.51
CA TYR A 72 4.52 -8.59 0.52
C TYR A 72 4.39 -9.21 -0.85
N THR A 73 5.25 -10.19 -1.15
CA THR A 73 4.95 -11.15 -2.21
C THR A 73 3.87 -12.11 -1.73
N LEU A 74 3.25 -12.83 -2.64
CA LEU A 74 2.23 -13.83 -2.28
C LEU A 74 2.81 -14.90 -1.35
N GLU A 75 4.03 -15.35 -1.62
CA GLU A 75 4.71 -16.35 -0.80
C GLU A 75 4.98 -15.85 0.62
N GLU A 76 5.48 -14.61 0.74
CA GLU A 76 5.73 -13.99 2.05
C GLU A 76 4.45 -13.87 2.85
N TRP A 77 3.36 -13.49 2.21
CA TRP A 77 2.07 -13.34 2.85
C TRP A 77 1.53 -14.67 3.37
N LYS A 78 1.67 -15.74 2.59
CA LYS A 78 1.26 -17.09 3.00
C LYS A 78 2.03 -17.55 4.22
N GLY A 79 3.35 -17.37 4.25
CA GLY A 79 4.19 -17.71 5.39
C GLY A 79 3.78 -16.95 6.64
N LYS A 80 3.43 -15.69 6.52
CA LYS A 80 2.98 -14.87 7.65
C LYS A 80 1.65 -15.36 8.22
N LYS A 81 0.74 -15.84 7.37
CA LYS A 81 -0.57 -16.34 7.82
C LYS A 81 -0.50 -17.71 8.50
N ASP A 82 0.52 -18.49 8.23
CA ASP A 82 0.69 -19.84 8.77
C ASP A 82 1.30 -19.85 10.18
N ILE A 83 1.54 -18.69 10.75
CA ILE A 83 2.09 -18.56 12.11
C ILE A 83 0.98 -18.52 13.15
#